data_d5766cae6381d6009bfbbaabc589b264
#
_entry.id   d5766cae6381d6009bfbbaabc589b264
#
_cell.length_a   1.000
_cell.length_b   1.000
_cell.length_c   1.000
_cell.angle_alpha   90.00
_cell.angle_beta   90.00
_cell.angle_gamma   90.00
#
_symmetry.space_group_name_H-M   'P 1'
#
loop_
_entity.id
_entity.type
_entity.pdbx_description
1 polymer ?
#
loop_
_entity_poly.entity_id
_entity_poly.type
_entity_poly.pdbx_seq_one_letter_code
_entity_poly.pdbx_strand_id
1 'polypeptide(L)'
;LRSIIIFLTIFIFVSGAYAKFTLIKLGVDDNNTVLVTGGIQGDEPGGFMSANLLARGYEITSGSLYVVPNLNMPSIIKRSRGVNGDMNRKFDIISDKDPEKDIVEQIKSLVLEPNITMLVNLHDGSGFYRPKYINPTMNPNRWGNIVIIDQIALDGVIYGDLEKNANKVVERLNDKLLNPIHKYHLRNTRTAEGDKEMLKSLSYFAIKNGKAAYANEASKTLPIHERVYYHLSAVEEYLKLAGIEFKRKFELTPQGVKRALDEDLSVLVCGKFLFHSPKARLGYIPLPSSGELKIDCDNALVALSKNQNEYNIHYGNTIVTRFTPEYFEYSNLVDETSIKIDNDEVKSVKLGQKIVVNNSFMIIPKDKIRTNIIGYGTTIADESGIKITKDMIKSRFSMDKKGQIYRVEFYEISDKNDKFIGMILVEFAK
;
A
#
# COMPACT_ATOMS: atom_id res chain seq x y z
N LEU A 1 -2.37 -14.76 25.11
CA LEU A 1 -3.24 -14.93 23.94
C LEU A 1 -2.61 -14.20 22.78
N ARG A 2 -2.08 -14.93 21.79
CA ARG A 2 -1.51 -14.36 20.57
C ARG A 2 -2.67 -13.86 19.70
N SER A 3 -2.71 -12.57 19.44
CA SER A 3 -3.63 -11.98 18.46
C SER A 3 -3.32 -12.57 17.09
N ILE A 4 -4.22 -13.38 16.57
CA ILE A 4 -4.13 -13.91 15.21
C ILE A 4 -4.57 -12.76 14.28
N ILE A 5 -3.61 -12.11 13.64
CA ILE A 5 -3.88 -11.19 12.55
C ILE A 5 -4.26 -12.07 11.35
N ILE A 6 -5.54 -12.16 11.05
CA ILE A 6 -5.99 -12.83 9.82
C ILE A 6 -5.78 -11.87 8.66
N PHE A 7 -4.66 -12.02 7.96
CA PHE A 7 -4.45 -11.38 6.65
C PHE A 7 -5.30 -12.12 5.61
N LEU A 8 -6.39 -11.52 5.20
CA LEU A 8 -7.10 -11.97 4.00
C LEU A 8 -6.33 -11.43 2.77
N THR A 9 -5.36 -12.20 2.30
CA THR A 9 -4.59 -11.86 1.09
C THR A 9 -5.52 -12.02 -0.12
N ILE A 10 -6.03 -10.93 -0.64
CA ILE A 10 -6.78 -10.93 -1.90
C ILE A 10 -5.77 -10.73 -3.03
N PHE A 11 -5.61 -11.75 -3.87
CA PHE A 11 -4.75 -11.72 -5.06
C PHE A 11 -5.24 -10.67 -6.06
N ILE A 12 -4.35 -9.78 -6.48
CA ILE A 12 -4.62 -8.84 -7.58
C ILE A 12 -4.27 -9.54 -8.88
N PHE A 13 -5.30 -9.93 -9.64
CA PHE A 13 -5.14 -10.52 -10.97
C PHE A 13 -4.88 -9.43 -12.01
N VAL A 14 -3.84 -9.60 -12.81
CA VAL A 14 -3.56 -8.76 -13.99
C VAL A 14 -4.16 -9.45 -15.22
N SER A 15 -5.46 -9.49 -15.32
CA SER A 15 -6.17 -9.75 -16.56
C SER A 15 -7.54 -9.12 -16.46
N GLY A 16 -7.83 -8.10 -17.25
CA GLY A 16 -9.14 -7.58 -17.65
C GLY A 16 -10.32 -7.51 -16.66
N ALA A 17 -10.18 -8.05 -15.47
CA ALA A 17 -11.15 -7.98 -14.39
C ALA A 17 -10.85 -6.76 -13.51
N TYR A 18 -11.84 -5.93 -13.27
CA TYR A 18 -11.79 -4.71 -12.48
C TYR A 18 -11.14 -4.99 -11.13
N ALA A 19 -10.07 -4.24 -10.81
CA ALA A 19 -9.31 -4.40 -9.59
C ALA A 19 -10.22 -4.17 -8.37
N LYS A 20 -10.36 -5.21 -7.54
CA LYS A 20 -11.03 -5.10 -6.26
C LYS A 20 -10.17 -4.26 -5.32
N PHE A 21 -10.79 -3.50 -4.42
CA PHE A 21 -10.07 -2.86 -3.32
C PHE A 21 -9.63 -3.91 -2.27
N THR A 22 -8.66 -3.55 -1.44
CA THR A 22 -8.18 -4.39 -0.34
C THR A 22 -8.79 -3.90 0.98
N LEU A 23 -9.59 -4.74 1.63
CA LEU A 23 -10.10 -4.49 2.98
C LEU A 23 -9.16 -5.13 4.01
N ILE A 24 -8.65 -4.33 4.95
CA ILE A 24 -7.81 -4.76 6.05
C ILE A 24 -8.58 -4.53 7.35
N LYS A 25 -8.80 -5.60 8.12
CA LYS A 25 -9.51 -5.57 9.40
C LYS A 25 -8.48 -5.64 10.54
N LEU A 26 -8.55 -4.71 11.47
CA LEU A 26 -7.64 -4.60 12.61
C LEU A 26 -8.44 -4.56 13.92
N GLY A 27 -7.87 -5.15 14.97
CA GLY A 27 -8.53 -5.26 16.27
C GLY A 27 -9.51 -6.43 16.36
N VAL A 28 -10.51 -6.29 17.21
CA VAL A 28 -11.56 -7.30 17.43
C VAL A 28 -12.82 -6.80 16.73
N ASP A 29 -13.39 -7.65 15.88
CA ASP A 29 -14.63 -7.33 15.17
C ASP A 29 -15.77 -7.15 16.20
N ASP A 30 -16.31 -5.95 16.27
CA ASP A 30 -17.40 -5.59 17.19
C ASP A 30 -18.44 -4.70 16.46
N ASN A 31 -19.49 -4.29 17.20
CA ASN A 31 -20.55 -3.46 16.64
C ASN A 31 -20.19 -1.97 16.56
N ASN A 32 -18.94 -1.60 16.81
CA ASN A 32 -18.45 -0.21 16.78
C ASN A 32 -17.17 -0.11 15.98
N THR A 33 -17.28 -0.27 14.67
CA THR A 33 -16.15 -0.25 13.73
C THR A 33 -16.04 1.10 13.04
N VAL A 34 -14.83 1.67 13.04
CA VAL A 34 -14.48 2.81 12.20
C VAL A 34 -13.93 2.29 10.88
N LEU A 35 -14.49 2.78 9.75
CA LEU A 35 -13.99 2.54 8.41
C LEU A 35 -13.17 3.72 7.93
N VAL A 36 -11.88 3.51 7.65
CA VAL A 36 -10.99 4.52 7.06
C VAL A 36 -10.71 4.15 5.62
N THR A 37 -10.97 5.08 4.70
CA THR A 37 -10.78 4.86 3.26
C THR A 37 -9.80 5.87 2.67
N GLY A 38 -9.02 5.41 1.67
CA GLY A 38 -8.15 6.25 0.86
C GLY A 38 -8.10 5.77 -0.59
N GLY A 39 -7.64 6.64 -1.48
CA GLY A 39 -7.41 6.27 -2.87
C GLY A 39 -8.65 6.15 -3.74
N ILE A 40 -9.75 6.82 -3.39
CA ILE A 40 -10.90 6.98 -4.27
C ILE A 40 -10.53 7.83 -5.50
N GLN A 41 -9.58 8.74 -5.33
CA GLN A 41 -8.95 9.55 -6.37
C GLN A 41 -7.44 9.27 -6.37
N GLY A 42 -6.91 8.89 -7.52
CA GLY A 42 -5.53 8.41 -7.62
C GLY A 42 -4.46 9.51 -7.66
N ASP A 43 -4.84 10.77 -7.80
CA ASP A 43 -3.97 11.95 -7.73
C ASP A 43 -3.85 12.52 -6.29
N GLU A 44 -4.32 11.76 -5.28
CA GLU A 44 -4.37 12.15 -3.87
C GLU A 44 -3.52 11.21 -2.98
N PRO A 45 -2.18 11.24 -3.14
CA PRO A 45 -1.30 10.29 -2.45
C PRO A 45 -1.27 10.43 -0.92
N GLY A 46 -1.58 11.59 -0.36
CA GLY A 46 -1.70 11.75 1.09
C GLY A 46 -2.75 10.82 1.67
N GLY A 47 -3.93 10.74 1.04
CA GLY A 47 -5.04 9.91 1.50
C GLY A 47 -4.71 8.41 1.48
N PHE A 48 -4.31 7.87 0.33
CA PHE A 48 -4.07 6.42 0.23
C PHE A 48 -2.80 5.95 0.96
N MET A 49 -1.75 6.78 0.99
CA MET A 49 -0.55 6.46 1.77
C MET A 49 -0.82 6.48 3.27
N SER A 50 -1.70 7.38 3.74
CA SER A 50 -2.13 7.41 5.14
C SER A 50 -2.92 6.17 5.52
N ALA A 51 -3.90 5.77 4.72
CA ALA A 51 -4.66 4.56 4.96
C ALA A 51 -3.76 3.31 4.94
N ASN A 52 -2.81 3.23 4.01
CA ASN A 52 -1.85 2.13 3.97
C ASN A 52 -0.92 2.10 5.19
N LEU A 53 -0.39 3.25 5.61
CA LEU A 53 0.47 3.32 6.80
C LEU A 53 -0.33 3.04 8.08
N LEU A 54 -1.59 3.46 8.16
CA LEU A 54 -2.51 3.08 9.24
C LEU A 54 -2.65 1.55 9.33
N ALA A 55 -2.91 0.87 8.21
CA ALA A 55 -3.08 -0.57 8.18
C ALA A 55 -1.83 -1.36 8.59
N ARG A 56 -0.63 -0.88 8.30
CA ARG A 56 0.65 -1.58 8.54
C ARG A 56 1.37 -1.15 9.81
N GLY A 57 1.24 0.12 10.15
CA GLY A 57 1.98 0.75 11.22
C GLY A 57 1.24 0.86 12.56
N TYR A 58 -0.02 0.45 12.62
CA TYR A 58 -0.83 0.48 13.83
C TYR A 58 -1.21 -0.93 14.30
N GLU A 59 -1.24 -1.09 15.61
CA GLU A 59 -1.81 -2.24 16.30
C GLU A 59 -3.04 -1.74 17.07
N ILE A 60 -4.22 -2.25 16.76
CA ILE A 60 -5.44 -1.93 17.50
C ILE A 60 -5.50 -2.85 18.72
N THR A 61 -5.45 -2.26 19.90
CA THR A 61 -5.41 -2.98 21.19
C THR A 61 -6.79 -3.14 21.80
N SER A 62 -7.76 -2.27 21.41
CA SER A 62 -9.17 -2.36 21.79
C SER A 62 -10.03 -1.74 20.70
N GLY A 63 -11.20 -2.35 20.41
CA GLY A 63 -12.13 -1.92 19.37
C GLY A 63 -11.83 -2.49 17.99
N SER A 64 -12.50 -1.96 16.97
CA SER A 64 -12.47 -2.45 15.59
C SER A 64 -12.19 -1.32 14.59
N LEU A 65 -11.24 -1.56 13.69
CA LEU A 65 -10.86 -0.65 12.62
C LEU A 65 -10.78 -1.39 11.28
N TYR A 66 -11.55 -0.92 10.31
CA TYR A 66 -11.46 -1.37 8.93
C TYR A 66 -10.74 -0.32 8.09
N VAL A 67 -9.81 -0.74 7.25
CA VAL A 67 -9.01 0.16 6.41
C VAL A 67 -9.04 -0.30 4.96
N VAL A 68 -9.34 0.63 4.05
CA VAL A 68 -9.24 0.42 2.60
C VAL A 68 -8.29 1.46 2.02
N PRO A 69 -7.03 1.10 1.72
CA PRO A 69 -6.05 2.06 1.20
C PRO A 69 -6.22 2.39 -0.29
N ASN A 70 -6.89 1.54 -1.06
CA ASN A 70 -6.82 1.53 -2.52
C ASN A 70 -8.20 1.38 -3.19
N LEU A 71 -9.15 2.26 -2.84
CA LEU A 71 -10.50 2.21 -3.41
C LEU A 71 -10.52 2.18 -4.94
N ASN A 72 -9.61 2.89 -5.59
CA ASN A 72 -9.49 2.96 -7.05
C ASN A 72 -8.03 2.77 -7.51
N MET A 73 -7.53 1.54 -7.39
CA MET A 73 -6.14 1.22 -7.75
C MET A 73 -5.76 1.60 -9.19
N PRO A 74 -6.62 1.41 -10.23
CA PRO A 74 -6.32 1.86 -11.58
C PRO A 74 -6.05 3.37 -11.67
N SER A 75 -6.83 4.20 -10.96
CA SER A 75 -6.64 5.65 -10.91
C SER A 75 -5.37 6.04 -10.15
N ILE A 76 -5.03 5.31 -9.07
CA ILE A 76 -3.77 5.48 -8.33
C ILE A 76 -2.58 5.25 -9.25
N ILE A 77 -2.53 4.11 -9.96
CA ILE A 77 -1.46 3.78 -10.90
C ILE A 77 -1.31 4.84 -11.99
N LYS A 78 -2.42 5.37 -12.49
CA LYS A 78 -2.46 6.38 -13.55
C LYS A 78 -2.24 7.81 -13.04
N ARG A 79 -2.14 8.02 -11.73
CA ARG A 79 -2.02 9.36 -11.11
C ARG A 79 -3.13 10.31 -11.54
N SER A 80 -4.32 9.79 -11.69
CA SER A 80 -5.48 10.55 -12.18
C SER A 80 -6.57 10.62 -11.13
N ARG A 81 -7.40 11.65 -11.20
CA ARG A 81 -8.58 11.78 -10.37
C ARG A 81 -9.52 10.59 -10.57
N GLY A 82 -9.61 10.07 -11.80
CA GLY A 82 -10.37 8.87 -12.13
C GLY A 82 -10.15 8.46 -13.58
N VAL A 83 -9.84 7.19 -13.84
CA VAL A 83 -9.64 6.66 -15.22
C VAL A 83 -10.94 6.52 -15.98
N ASN A 84 -12.06 6.37 -15.29
CA ASN A 84 -13.41 6.27 -15.86
C ASN A 84 -14.32 7.41 -15.34
N GLY A 85 -13.74 8.60 -15.10
CA GLY A 85 -14.38 9.69 -14.39
C GLY A 85 -14.16 9.63 -12.88
N ASP A 86 -14.59 10.67 -12.16
CA ASP A 86 -14.41 10.76 -10.71
C ASP A 86 -15.29 9.73 -9.99
N MET A 87 -14.69 8.70 -9.40
CA MET A 87 -15.43 7.66 -8.65
C MET A 87 -16.20 8.27 -7.46
N ASN A 88 -15.68 9.35 -6.83
CA ASN A 88 -16.37 10.04 -5.74
C ASN A 88 -17.61 10.86 -6.22
N ARG A 89 -18.07 10.63 -7.44
CA ARG A 89 -19.33 11.17 -8.03
C ARG A 89 -20.27 10.06 -8.51
N LYS A 90 -20.09 8.82 -8.03
CA LYS A 90 -20.83 7.66 -8.50
C LYS A 90 -21.66 6.96 -7.41
N PHE A 91 -21.71 7.50 -6.19
CA PHE A 91 -22.38 6.85 -5.04
C PHE A 91 -23.88 7.15 -4.90
N ASP A 92 -24.44 8.06 -5.67
CA ASP A 92 -25.90 8.21 -5.77
C ASP A 92 -26.46 7.25 -6.82
N ILE A 93 -26.33 7.59 -8.10
CA ILE A 93 -26.79 6.77 -9.23
C ILE A 93 -25.57 6.44 -10.10
N ILE A 94 -25.41 5.17 -10.41
CA ILE A 94 -24.38 4.68 -11.34
C ILE A 94 -25.03 3.90 -12.49
N SER A 95 -24.56 4.14 -13.72
CA SER A 95 -25.07 3.43 -14.91
C SER A 95 -24.66 1.96 -14.89
N ASP A 96 -25.53 1.08 -15.37
CA ASP A 96 -25.22 -0.34 -15.57
C ASP A 96 -24.05 -0.59 -16.52
N LYS A 97 -23.76 0.37 -17.40
CA LYS A 97 -22.65 0.33 -18.34
C LYS A 97 -21.36 0.96 -17.80
N ASP A 98 -21.38 1.53 -16.59
CA ASP A 98 -20.16 2.11 -16.00
C ASP A 98 -19.18 1.00 -15.63
N PRO A 99 -17.92 1.05 -16.11
CA PRO A 99 -16.93 0.04 -15.81
C PRO A 99 -16.62 -0.11 -14.31
N GLU A 100 -16.90 0.90 -13.49
CA GLU A 100 -16.67 0.90 -12.05
C GLU A 100 -17.91 0.52 -11.24
N LYS A 101 -19.03 0.10 -11.89
CA LYS A 101 -20.27 -0.23 -11.17
C LYS A 101 -20.05 -1.27 -10.08
N ASP A 102 -19.42 -2.38 -10.40
CA ASP A 102 -19.25 -3.49 -9.46
C ASP A 102 -18.43 -3.10 -8.23
N ILE A 103 -17.37 -2.33 -8.44
CA ILE A 103 -16.54 -1.86 -7.30
C ILE A 103 -17.27 -0.81 -6.47
N VAL A 104 -18.03 0.10 -7.09
CA VAL A 104 -18.82 1.10 -6.37
C VAL A 104 -19.90 0.42 -5.51
N GLU A 105 -20.60 -0.59 -6.05
CA GLU A 105 -21.61 -1.34 -5.27
C GLU A 105 -20.97 -2.17 -4.14
N GLN A 106 -19.77 -2.71 -4.33
CA GLN A 106 -19.02 -3.36 -3.24
C GLN A 106 -18.64 -2.36 -2.13
N ILE A 107 -18.21 -1.15 -2.49
CA ILE A 107 -17.88 -0.09 -1.52
C ILE A 107 -19.15 0.32 -0.77
N LYS A 108 -20.28 0.51 -1.45
CA LYS A 108 -21.57 0.79 -0.82
C LYS A 108 -21.96 -0.31 0.17
N SER A 109 -21.84 -1.58 -0.24
CA SER A 109 -22.14 -2.72 0.62
C SER A 109 -21.27 -2.75 1.88
N LEU A 110 -19.98 -2.45 1.75
CA LEU A 110 -19.07 -2.35 2.90
C LEU A 110 -19.49 -1.23 3.87
N VAL A 111 -19.81 -0.04 3.37
CA VAL A 111 -20.27 1.08 4.21
C VAL A 111 -21.57 0.73 4.96
N LEU A 112 -22.42 -0.08 4.35
CA LEU A 112 -23.71 -0.50 4.93
C LEU A 112 -23.58 -1.66 5.92
N GLU A 113 -22.40 -2.27 6.10
CA GLU A 113 -22.23 -3.32 7.12
C GLU A 113 -22.73 -2.80 8.49
N PRO A 114 -23.52 -3.61 9.24
CA PRO A 114 -24.16 -3.15 10.48
C PRO A 114 -23.18 -2.67 11.55
N ASN A 115 -22.00 -3.28 11.62
CA ASN A 115 -20.94 -2.95 12.57
C ASN A 115 -20.20 -1.65 12.24
N ILE A 116 -20.27 -1.13 11.00
CA ILE A 116 -19.67 0.15 10.64
C ILE A 116 -20.50 1.28 11.23
N THR A 117 -19.93 2.07 12.13
CA THR A 117 -20.57 3.20 12.79
C THR A 117 -20.08 4.55 12.31
N MET A 118 -18.85 4.58 11.77
CA MET A 118 -18.21 5.81 11.31
C MET A 118 -17.38 5.56 10.04
N LEU A 119 -17.51 6.43 9.05
CA LEU A 119 -16.64 6.53 7.88
C LEU A 119 -15.72 7.73 7.99
N VAL A 120 -14.41 7.52 7.78
CA VAL A 120 -13.41 8.59 7.61
C VAL A 120 -12.80 8.44 6.22
N ASN A 121 -13.11 9.37 5.32
CA ASN A 121 -12.63 9.36 3.93
C ASN A 121 -11.47 10.34 3.75
N LEU A 122 -10.31 9.86 3.27
CA LEU A 122 -9.07 10.64 3.21
C LEU A 122 -8.81 11.14 1.79
N HIS A 123 -8.62 12.45 1.66
CA HIS A 123 -8.42 13.17 0.39
C HIS A 123 -7.27 14.18 0.47
N ASP A 124 -6.79 14.62 -0.67
CA ASP A 124 -5.87 15.75 -0.78
C ASP A 124 -6.49 16.89 -1.58
N GLY A 125 -6.64 18.07 -0.98
CA GLY A 125 -7.20 19.25 -1.60
C GLY A 125 -6.16 20.25 -2.11
N SER A 126 -6.54 21.09 -3.07
CA SER A 126 -5.65 22.13 -3.59
C SER A 126 -5.54 23.31 -2.63
N GLY A 127 -4.33 23.87 -2.46
CA GLY A 127 -4.08 25.06 -1.63
C GLY A 127 -4.50 24.87 -0.18
N PHE A 128 -4.89 25.93 0.49
CA PHE A 128 -5.40 25.94 1.87
C PHE A 128 -6.75 26.64 1.90
N TYR A 129 -7.77 25.96 2.36
CA TYR A 129 -9.08 26.58 2.56
C TYR A 129 -8.99 27.73 3.59
N ARG A 130 -9.64 28.82 3.27
CA ARG A 130 -9.86 29.94 4.18
C ARG A 130 -11.29 30.46 4.01
N PRO A 131 -12.02 30.77 5.10
CA PRO A 131 -13.37 31.31 4.99
C PRO A 131 -13.46 32.63 4.21
N LYS A 132 -12.35 33.38 4.15
CA LYS A 132 -12.21 34.62 3.37
C LYS A 132 -11.04 34.53 2.40
N TYR A 133 -11.14 35.26 1.29
CA TYR A 133 -10.03 35.35 0.33
C TYR A 133 -8.82 36.04 0.95
N ILE A 134 -7.68 35.39 0.90
CA ILE A 134 -6.38 35.92 1.30
C ILE A 134 -5.50 36.10 0.04
N ASN A 135 -5.37 35.03 -0.76
CA ASN A 135 -4.59 34.99 -2.00
C ASN A 135 -5.04 33.80 -2.89
N PRO A 136 -4.47 33.61 -4.10
CA PRO A 136 -4.88 32.53 -4.99
C PRO A 136 -4.74 31.12 -4.41
N THR A 137 -3.85 30.89 -3.44
CA THR A 137 -3.64 29.57 -2.79
C THR A 137 -4.38 29.45 -1.45
N MET A 138 -4.90 30.54 -0.88
CA MET A 138 -5.60 30.61 0.41
C MET A 138 -6.92 31.36 0.26
N ASN A 139 -8.02 30.65 0.04
CA ASN A 139 -9.35 31.26 -0.21
C ASN A 139 -10.47 30.21 -0.06
N PRO A 140 -11.75 30.62 -0.14
CA PRO A 140 -12.89 29.71 0.03
C PRO A 140 -13.05 28.63 -1.04
N ASN A 141 -12.38 28.77 -2.21
CA ASN A 141 -12.44 27.80 -3.31
C ASN A 141 -11.34 26.74 -3.19
N ARG A 142 -10.52 26.77 -2.14
CA ARG A 142 -9.50 25.75 -1.85
C ARG A 142 -10.05 24.68 -0.93
N TRP A 143 -9.46 23.48 -1.01
CA TRP A 143 -9.93 22.32 -0.28
C TRP A 143 -8.87 21.72 0.66
N GLY A 144 -7.62 22.19 0.61
CA GLY A 144 -6.55 21.67 1.48
C GLY A 144 -6.73 22.15 2.93
N ASN A 145 -6.35 21.28 3.85
CA ASN A 145 -6.39 21.44 5.31
C ASN A 145 -7.78 21.80 5.86
N ILE A 146 -8.73 20.92 5.54
CA ILE A 146 -10.10 21.00 6.09
C ILE A 146 -10.58 19.63 6.56
N VAL A 147 -11.49 19.67 7.52
CA VAL A 147 -12.41 18.58 7.81
C VAL A 147 -13.75 18.93 7.17
N ILE A 148 -14.34 17.99 6.44
CA ILE A 148 -15.61 18.18 5.74
C ILE A 148 -16.69 17.36 6.42
N ILE A 149 -17.86 17.99 6.61
CA ILE A 149 -19.11 17.35 6.95
C ILE A 149 -20.19 17.76 5.95
N ASP A 150 -21.18 16.92 5.74
CA ASP A 150 -22.26 17.18 4.80
C ASP A 150 -23.49 17.87 5.45
N GLN A 151 -23.60 17.82 6.77
CA GLN A 151 -24.63 18.46 7.59
C GLN A 151 -24.18 18.57 9.05
N ILE A 152 -24.94 19.29 9.87
CA ILE A 152 -24.58 19.56 11.28
C ILE A 152 -24.64 18.29 12.13
N ALA A 153 -25.72 17.52 11.99
CA ALA A 153 -25.98 16.34 12.81
C ALA A 153 -26.83 15.30 12.08
N LEU A 154 -26.80 14.08 12.61
CA LEU A 154 -27.67 12.95 12.28
C LEU A 154 -28.38 12.51 13.57
N ASP A 155 -29.68 12.72 13.66
CA ASP A 155 -30.47 12.38 14.85
C ASP A 155 -30.50 10.86 15.08
N GLY A 156 -30.24 10.44 16.32
CA GLY A 156 -30.28 9.05 16.74
C GLY A 156 -29.12 8.17 16.21
N VAL A 157 -28.13 8.75 15.54
CA VAL A 157 -26.97 8.02 14.99
C VAL A 157 -25.78 8.12 15.94
N ILE A 158 -25.10 7.01 16.17
CA ILE A 158 -23.82 6.97 16.92
C ILE A 158 -22.82 7.88 16.19
N TYR A 159 -22.16 8.78 16.93
CA TYR A 159 -21.26 9.82 16.40
C TYR A 159 -21.93 10.82 15.45
N GLY A 160 -23.28 10.89 15.47
CA GLY A 160 -24.08 11.75 14.61
C GLY A 160 -23.95 13.27 14.88
N ASP A 161 -23.37 13.70 16.01
CA ASP A 161 -23.02 15.12 16.27
C ASP A 161 -21.85 15.57 15.38
N LEU A 162 -22.07 15.61 14.05
CA LEU A 162 -21.01 15.75 13.06
C LEU A 162 -20.20 17.03 13.25
N GLU A 163 -20.85 18.17 13.42
CA GLU A 163 -20.16 19.45 13.59
C GLU A 163 -19.35 19.51 14.88
N LYS A 164 -19.91 19.04 15.99
CA LYS A 164 -19.23 18.99 17.30
C LYS A 164 -18.01 18.10 17.25
N ASN A 165 -18.13 16.90 16.66
CA ASN A 165 -17.03 15.94 16.55
C ASN A 165 -15.93 16.47 15.61
N ALA A 166 -16.31 17.01 14.45
CA ALA A 166 -15.37 17.60 13.50
C ALA A 166 -14.62 18.80 14.09
N ASN A 167 -15.28 19.66 14.85
CA ASN A 167 -14.62 20.77 15.53
C ASN A 167 -13.56 20.30 16.53
N LYS A 168 -13.83 19.24 17.32
CA LYS A 168 -12.82 18.64 18.21
C LYS A 168 -11.59 18.17 17.43
N VAL A 169 -11.80 17.52 16.29
CA VAL A 169 -10.70 17.07 15.44
C VAL A 169 -9.91 18.26 14.88
N VAL A 170 -10.60 19.30 14.40
CA VAL A 170 -9.96 20.54 13.90
C VAL A 170 -9.13 21.23 14.99
N GLU A 171 -9.66 21.35 16.21
CA GLU A 171 -8.94 21.90 17.35
C GLU A 171 -7.65 21.13 17.63
N ARG A 172 -7.72 19.79 17.71
CA ARG A 172 -6.57 18.94 17.95
C ARG A 172 -5.52 18.96 16.84
N LEU A 173 -5.96 19.08 15.57
CA LEU A 173 -5.05 19.30 14.46
C LEU A 173 -4.34 20.63 14.55
N ASN A 174 -5.05 21.67 14.97
CA ASN A 174 -4.50 23.02 15.14
C ASN A 174 -3.53 23.13 16.33
N ASP A 175 -3.64 22.27 17.35
CA ASP A 175 -2.65 22.18 18.44
C ASP A 175 -1.30 21.60 17.97
N LYS A 176 -1.27 20.90 16.82
CA LYS A 176 -0.12 20.14 16.32
C LYS A 176 0.37 20.62 14.96
N LEU A 177 0.13 21.90 14.61
CA LEU A 177 0.53 22.45 13.34
C LEU A 177 2.04 22.48 13.13
N LEU A 178 2.51 22.02 11.98
CA LEU A 178 3.91 22.14 11.56
C LEU A 178 4.27 23.57 11.18
N ASN A 179 3.29 24.34 10.72
CA ASN A 179 3.40 25.75 10.36
C ASN A 179 2.03 26.41 10.54
N PRO A 180 1.94 27.65 11.05
CA PRO A 180 0.68 28.37 11.21
C PRO A 180 -0.16 28.49 9.94
N ILE A 181 0.50 28.50 8.76
CA ILE A 181 -0.20 28.55 7.47
C ILE A 181 -1.01 27.27 7.19
N HIS A 182 -0.68 26.16 7.87
CA HIS A 182 -1.36 24.87 7.71
C HIS A 182 -2.66 24.79 8.53
N LYS A 183 -3.13 25.87 9.10
CA LYS A 183 -4.34 25.90 9.94
C LYS A 183 -5.50 25.17 9.28
N TYR A 184 -6.08 24.23 10.01
CA TYR A 184 -7.26 23.47 9.63
C TYR A 184 -8.54 24.23 9.93
N HIS A 185 -9.55 24.00 9.10
CA HIS A 185 -10.88 24.55 9.27
C HIS A 185 -11.94 23.46 9.09
N LEU A 186 -13.09 23.64 9.71
CA LEU A 186 -14.29 22.88 9.39
C LEU A 186 -14.98 23.50 8.17
N ARG A 187 -15.44 22.64 7.25
CA ARG A 187 -16.31 23.02 6.14
C ARG A 187 -17.56 22.14 6.14
N ASN A 188 -18.71 22.74 6.38
CA ASN A 188 -19.99 22.10 6.18
C ASN A 188 -20.47 22.41 4.75
N THR A 189 -20.62 21.39 3.92
CA THR A 189 -21.07 21.55 2.52
C THR A 189 -22.56 21.74 2.42
N ARG A 190 -23.33 21.43 3.48
CA ARG A 190 -24.80 21.46 3.47
C ARG A 190 -25.38 20.77 2.25
N THR A 191 -24.87 19.56 1.99
CA THR A 191 -25.04 18.84 0.73
C THR A 191 -26.51 18.67 0.34
N ALA A 192 -27.39 18.39 1.31
CA ALA A 192 -28.83 18.27 1.06
C ALA A 192 -29.50 19.57 0.58
N GLU A 193 -28.89 20.73 0.86
CA GLU A 193 -29.48 22.05 0.55
C GLU A 193 -29.17 22.53 -0.87
N GLY A 194 -28.40 21.77 -1.68
CA GLY A 194 -28.25 22.10 -3.09
C GLY A 194 -26.92 21.84 -3.75
N ASP A 195 -25.96 21.22 -3.10
CA ASP A 195 -24.70 20.83 -3.76
C ASP A 195 -24.90 19.51 -4.54
N LYS A 196 -25.35 19.63 -5.79
CA LYS A 196 -25.64 18.48 -6.67
C LYS A 196 -24.45 17.54 -6.89
N GLU A 197 -23.22 18.02 -6.81
CA GLU A 197 -22.03 17.19 -7.00
C GLU A 197 -21.69 16.42 -5.72
N MET A 198 -21.84 17.04 -4.55
CA MET A 198 -21.58 16.37 -3.28
C MET A 198 -22.64 15.32 -2.94
N LEU A 199 -23.89 15.46 -3.44
CA LEU A 199 -24.92 14.40 -3.33
C LEU A 199 -24.46 13.03 -3.83
N LYS A 200 -23.50 13.00 -4.75
CA LYS A 200 -22.97 11.79 -5.38
C LYS A 200 -21.73 11.23 -4.67
N SER A 201 -21.28 11.85 -3.58
CA SER A 201 -20.05 11.48 -2.87
C SER A 201 -20.23 10.25 -1.97
N LEU A 202 -19.12 9.55 -1.69
CA LEU A 202 -19.09 8.45 -0.73
C LEU A 202 -19.50 8.88 0.68
N SER A 203 -19.03 10.04 1.15
CA SER A 203 -19.37 10.55 2.49
C SER A 203 -20.87 10.81 2.60
N TYR A 204 -21.47 11.45 1.60
CA TYR A 204 -22.90 11.71 1.62
C TYR A 204 -23.75 10.44 1.48
N PHE A 205 -23.27 9.46 0.71
CA PHE A 205 -23.91 8.14 0.67
C PHE A 205 -23.97 7.50 2.08
N ALA A 206 -22.89 7.56 2.84
CA ALA A 206 -22.87 7.09 4.22
C ALA A 206 -23.89 7.86 5.09
N ILE A 207 -23.91 9.19 5.01
CA ILE A 207 -24.85 10.07 5.72
C ILE A 207 -26.31 9.71 5.42
N LYS A 208 -26.68 9.57 4.15
CA LYS A 208 -28.05 9.17 3.72
C LYS A 208 -28.49 7.83 4.30
N ASN A 209 -27.54 6.97 4.61
CA ASN A 209 -27.79 5.63 5.15
C ASN A 209 -27.55 5.53 6.67
N GLY A 210 -27.58 6.66 7.38
CA GLY A 210 -27.51 6.69 8.84
C GLY A 210 -26.14 6.32 9.42
N LYS A 211 -25.06 6.53 8.67
CA LYS A 211 -23.68 6.36 9.14
C LYS A 211 -23.01 7.72 9.32
N ALA A 212 -22.37 7.95 10.48
CA ALA A 212 -21.56 9.16 10.65
C ALA A 212 -20.40 9.14 9.62
N ALA A 213 -20.22 10.25 8.91
CA ALA A 213 -19.16 10.35 7.90
C ALA A 213 -18.43 11.69 7.94
N TYR A 214 -17.11 11.59 7.82
CA TYR A 214 -16.21 12.73 7.79
C TYR A 214 -15.22 12.56 6.62
N ALA A 215 -14.92 13.64 5.91
CA ALA A 215 -13.79 13.65 5.00
C ALA A 215 -12.70 14.57 5.57
N ASN A 216 -11.44 14.11 5.46
CA ASN A 216 -10.27 14.90 5.84
C ASN A 216 -9.44 15.19 4.61
N GLU A 217 -9.15 16.45 4.38
CA GLU A 217 -8.36 16.95 3.25
C GLU A 217 -7.03 17.51 3.74
N ALA A 218 -5.92 16.97 3.24
CA ALA A 218 -4.62 17.60 3.40
C ALA A 218 -4.24 18.41 2.14
N SER A 219 -3.45 19.46 2.31
CA SER A 219 -3.11 20.32 1.16
C SER A 219 -2.12 19.64 0.20
N LYS A 220 -2.47 19.57 -1.10
CA LYS A 220 -1.57 19.11 -2.18
C LYS A 220 -0.28 19.91 -2.29
N THR A 221 -0.19 21.11 -1.67
CA THR A 221 1.06 21.90 -1.64
C THR A 221 2.10 21.36 -0.67
N LEU A 222 1.68 20.49 0.26
CA LEU A 222 2.58 19.87 1.23
C LEU A 222 3.26 18.62 0.65
N PRO A 223 4.47 18.30 1.09
CA PRO A 223 5.09 17.02 0.77
C PRO A 223 4.28 15.85 1.35
N ILE A 224 4.34 14.68 0.72
CA ILE A 224 3.50 13.52 1.05
C ILE A 224 3.58 13.17 2.54
N HIS A 225 4.76 13.14 3.14
CA HIS A 225 4.93 12.77 4.54
C HIS A 225 4.26 13.76 5.52
N GLU A 226 4.13 15.04 5.16
CA GLU A 226 3.39 16.02 5.97
C GLU A 226 1.87 15.87 5.81
N ARG A 227 1.40 15.54 4.57
CA ARG A 227 -0.02 15.20 4.36
C ARG A 227 -0.40 13.97 5.19
N VAL A 228 0.42 12.92 5.12
CA VAL A 228 0.23 11.69 5.90
C VAL A 228 0.24 11.96 7.40
N TYR A 229 1.14 12.81 7.88
CA TYR A 229 1.16 13.26 9.26
C TYR A 229 -0.18 13.88 9.68
N TYR A 230 -0.74 14.80 8.89
CA TYR A 230 -2.02 15.43 9.20
C TYR A 230 -3.20 14.46 9.11
N HIS A 231 -3.23 13.59 8.09
CA HIS A 231 -4.27 12.58 7.97
C HIS A 231 -4.29 11.63 9.15
N LEU A 232 -3.14 11.09 9.54
CA LEU A 232 -3.04 10.19 10.67
C LEU A 232 -3.36 10.90 11.99
N SER A 233 -2.96 12.17 12.14
CA SER A 233 -3.35 12.98 13.30
C SER A 233 -4.88 13.13 13.40
N ALA A 234 -5.58 13.33 12.27
CA ALA A 234 -7.05 13.38 12.24
C ALA A 234 -7.67 12.02 12.55
N VAL A 235 -7.18 10.95 11.92
CA VAL A 235 -7.68 9.57 12.12
C VAL A 235 -7.56 9.18 13.60
N GLU A 236 -6.44 9.46 14.25
CA GLU A 236 -6.26 9.14 15.68
C GLU A 236 -7.29 9.84 16.58
N GLU A 237 -7.69 11.07 16.26
CA GLU A 237 -8.73 11.75 17.01
C GLU A 237 -10.13 11.12 16.77
N TYR A 238 -10.43 10.65 15.55
CA TYR A 238 -11.64 9.87 15.28
C TYR A 238 -11.64 8.52 15.98
N LEU A 239 -10.50 7.80 16.00
CA LEU A 239 -10.38 6.54 16.75
C LEU A 239 -10.61 6.76 18.25
N LYS A 240 -10.06 7.82 18.83
CA LYS A 240 -10.32 8.19 20.24
C LYS A 240 -11.78 8.55 20.49
N LEU A 241 -12.43 9.28 19.57
CA LEU A 241 -13.88 9.54 19.65
C LEU A 241 -14.71 8.25 19.67
N ALA A 242 -14.27 7.24 18.91
CA ALA A 242 -14.90 5.94 18.85
C ALA A 242 -14.49 4.98 20.01
N GLY A 243 -13.61 5.41 20.93
CA GLY A 243 -13.11 4.57 22.01
C GLY A 243 -12.18 3.46 21.56
N ILE A 244 -11.57 3.59 20.37
CA ILE A 244 -10.63 2.61 19.82
C ILE A 244 -9.23 2.93 20.33
N GLU A 245 -8.60 1.93 20.98
CA GLU A 245 -7.23 2.04 21.49
C GLU A 245 -6.22 1.44 20.51
N PHE A 246 -5.07 2.08 20.40
CA PHE A 246 -4.05 1.68 19.44
C PHE A 246 -2.63 1.96 19.93
N LYS A 247 -1.67 1.24 19.34
CA LYS A 247 -0.24 1.51 19.43
C LYS A 247 0.32 1.75 18.03
N ARG A 248 1.31 2.65 17.91
CA ARG A 248 2.04 2.90 16.67
C ARG A 248 3.41 2.23 16.69
N LYS A 249 3.82 1.69 15.56
CA LYS A 249 5.17 1.14 15.35
C LYS A 249 6.20 2.21 14.95
N PHE A 250 5.78 3.47 14.84
CA PHE A 250 6.61 4.61 14.45
C PHE A 250 6.18 5.86 15.23
N GLU A 251 7.03 6.89 15.21
CA GLU A 251 6.68 8.19 15.80
C GLU A 251 5.82 9.01 14.84
N LEU A 252 4.71 9.56 15.30
CA LEU A 252 3.87 10.47 14.50
C LEU A 252 4.48 11.87 14.49
N THR A 253 5.58 11.99 13.76
CA THR A 253 6.25 13.23 13.37
C THR A 253 6.50 13.19 11.87
N PRO A 254 6.69 14.33 11.17
CA PRO A 254 6.99 14.30 9.74
C PRO A 254 8.16 13.39 9.37
N GLN A 255 9.23 13.40 10.18
CA GLN A 255 10.41 12.56 9.96
C GLN A 255 10.14 11.08 10.27
N GLY A 256 9.36 10.78 11.33
CA GLY A 256 8.95 9.42 11.65
C GLY A 256 8.06 8.82 10.56
N VAL A 257 7.08 9.59 10.08
CA VAL A 257 6.22 9.23 8.94
C VAL A 257 7.06 9.02 7.68
N LYS A 258 8.00 9.91 7.37
CA LYS A 258 8.87 9.76 6.21
C LYS A 258 9.65 8.44 6.25
N ARG A 259 10.26 8.11 7.42
CA ARG A 259 10.96 6.81 7.59
C ARG A 259 10.02 5.63 7.41
N ALA A 260 8.81 5.69 7.99
CA ALA A 260 7.83 4.62 7.89
C ALA A 260 7.28 4.42 6.45
N LEU A 261 7.20 5.49 5.65
CA LEU A 261 6.83 5.41 4.23
C LEU A 261 7.98 4.88 3.34
N ASP A 262 9.22 5.05 3.77
CA ASP A 262 10.43 4.59 3.07
C ASP A 262 10.83 3.14 3.46
N GLU A 263 9.96 2.40 4.16
CA GLU A 263 10.20 0.99 4.48
C GLU A 263 10.43 0.14 3.23
N ASP A 264 11.33 -0.83 3.36
CA ASP A 264 11.63 -1.77 2.28
C ASP A 264 10.39 -2.62 1.94
N LEU A 265 10.09 -2.70 0.64
CA LEU A 265 9.03 -3.55 0.11
C LEU A 265 9.61 -4.90 -0.27
N SER A 266 8.90 -5.97 0.09
CA SER A 266 9.15 -7.32 -0.42
C SER A 266 8.00 -7.72 -1.33
N VAL A 267 8.30 -8.05 -2.57
CA VAL A 267 7.31 -8.46 -3.59
C VAL A 267 7.77 -9.77 -4.19
N LEU A 268 7.00 -10.83 -4.00
CA LEU A 268 7.27 -12.13 -4.58
C LEU A 268 6.46 -12.29 -5.89
N VAL A 269 7.17 -12.46 -6.99
CA VAL A 269 6.57 -12.64 -8.32
C VAL A 269 6.45 -14.11 -8.63
N CYS A 270 5.25 -14.56 -8.97
CA CYS A 270 4.90 -15.96 -9.29
C CYS A 270 5.38 -16.99 -8.26
N GLY A 271 5.45 -16.60 -6.98
CA GLY A 271 5.88 -17.45 -5.88
C GLY A 271 7.37 -17.83 -5.88
N LYS A 272 8.17 -17.29 -6.81
CA LYS A 272 9.55 -17.75 -7.03
C LYS A 272 10.59 -16.64 -7.14
N PHE A 273 10.23 -15.44 -7.56
CA PHE A 273 11.16 -14.33 -7.73
C PHE A 273 10.89 -13.21 -6.73
N LEU A 274 11.83 -12.97 -5.83
CA LEU A 274 11.72 -11.94 -4.80
C LEU A 274 12.35 -10.60 -5.23
N PHE A 275 11.55 -9.55 -5.21
CA PHE A 275 12.07 -8.18 -5.13
C PHE A 275 12.10 -7.73 -3.67
N HIS A 276 13.19 -7.11 -3.29
CA HIS A 276 13.33 -6.48 -1.99
C HIS A 276 13.90 -5.09 -2.17
N SER A 277 13.24 -4.08 -1.61
CA SER A 277 13.57 -2.66 -1.71
C SER A 277 12.92 -1.91 -2.88
N PRO A 278 12.41 -0.70 -2.62
CA PRO A 278 11.88 0.20 -3.65
C PRO A 278 12.96 0.73 -4.61
N LYS A 279 14.24 0.37 -4.40
CA LYS A 279 15.39 0.83 -5.18
C LYS A 279 16.08 -0.31 -5.92
N ALA A 280 15.37 -1.41 -6.18
CA ALA A 280 15.92 -2.53 -6.93
C ALA A 280 16.44 -2.07 -8.30
N ARG A 281 17.60 -2.59 -8.67
CA ARG A 281 18.08 -2.49 -10.05
C ARG A 281 17.31 -3.45 -10.93
N LEU A 282 17.16 -3.05 -12.15
CA LEU A 282 16.49 -3.85 -13.14
C LEU A 282 17.40 -4.82 -13.81
N GLY A 283 16.79 -5.90 -14.21
CA GLY A 283 17.38 -6.92 -15.04
C GLY A 283 16.28 -7.76 -15.66
N TYR A 284 16.72 -8.80 -16.30
CA TYR A 284 15.87 -9.87 -16.77
C TYR A 284 15.40 -10.68 -15.57
N ILE A 285 14.14 -11.07 -15.59
CA ILE A 285 13.52 -11.85 -14.53
C ILE A 285 12.92 -13.12 -15.13
N PRO A 286 13.26 -14.29 -14.57
CA PRO A 286 12.61 -15.55 -14.94
C PRO A 286 11.11 -15.48 -14.62
N LEU A 287 10.27 -15.57 -15.65
CA LEU A 287 8.81 -15.67 -15.53
C LEU A 287 8.34 -17.01 -16.13
N PRO A 288 7.17 -17.51 -15.68
CA PRO A 288 6.62 -18.72 -16.29
C PRO A 288 6.27 -18.48 -17.76
N SER A 289 6.58 -19.44 -18.62
CA SER A 289 6.26 -19.42 -20.06
C SER A 289 4.76 -19.51 -20.32
N SER A 290 3.96 -19.94 -19.34
CA SER A 290 2.50 -20.02 -19.39
C SER A 290 1.90 -19.67 -18.04
N GLY A 291 0.65 -19.25 -18.07
CA GLY A 291 -0.10 -18.89 -16.87
C GLY A 291 -0.16 -17.38 -16.60
N GLU A 292 -0.87 -17.03 -15.56
CA GLU A 292 -1.08 -15.64 -15.14
C GLU A 292 0.06 -15.15 -14.24
N LEU A 293 0.52 -13.93 -14.51
CA LEU A 293 1.54 -13.30 -13.68
C LEU A 293 0.91 -12.82 -12.35
N LYS A 294 1.32 -13.45 -11.26
CA LYS A 294 0.84 -13.15 -9.91
C LYS A 294 1.94 -12.49 -9.09
N ILE A 295 1.56 -11.55 -8.26
CA ILE A 295 2.43 -10.99 -7.23
C ILE A 295 1.84 -11.30 -5.85
N ASP A 296 2.72 -11.60 -4.90
CA ASP A 296 2.42 -11.74 -3.49
C ASP A 296 3.16 -10.64 -2.72
N CYS A 297 2.41 -9.81 -2.02
CA CYS A 297 2.92 -8.70 -1.23
C CYS A 297 1.91 -8.36 -0.14
N ASP A 298 2.41 -8.13 1.06
CA ASP A 298 1.62 -7.73 2.23
C ASP A 298 1.17 -6.26 2.21
N ASN A 299 1.41 -5.56 1.10
CA ASN A 299 1.13 -4.13 0.97
C ASN A 299 0.07 -3.87 -0.10
N ALA A 300 -1.09 -3.36 0.32
CA ALA A 300 -2.24 -3.09 -0.53
C ALA A 300 -2.01 -2.07 -1.66
N LEU A 301 -0.96 -1.26 -1.57
CA LEU A 301 -0.60 -0.28 -2.60
C LEU A 301 0.40 -0.82 -3.63
N VAL A 302 0.84 -2.08 -3.50
CA VAL A 302 1.71 -2.70 -4.50
C VAL A 302 0.87 -3.27 -5.63
N ALA A 303 1.25 -2.95 -6.84
CA ALA A 303 0.60 -3.45 -8.04
C ALA A 303 1.58 -3.66 -9.18
N LEU A 304 1.19 -4.49 -10.13
CA LEU A 304 1.93 -4.77 -11.36
C LEU A 304 1.17 -4.20 -12.55
N SER A 305 1.88 -3.54 -13.45
CA SER A 305 1.34 -3.16 -14.76
C SER A 305 2.27 -3.56 -15.89
N LYS A 306 1.69 -3.93 -17.02
CA LYS A 306 2.44 -4.23 -18.26
C LYS A 306 2.55 -2.96 -19.10
N ASN A 307 3.75 -2.70 -19.60
CA ASN A 307 4.02 -1.63 -20.55
C ASN A 307 4.86 -2.19 -21.70
N GLN A 308 4.24 -2.46 -22.85
CA GLN A 308 4.88 -3.13 -24.01
C GLN A 308 5.54 -4.46 -23.60
N ASN A 309 6.87 -4.54 -23.64
CA ASN A 309 7.66 -5.72 -23.29
C ASN A 309 8.21 -5.73 -21.86
N GLU A 310 7.84 -4.73 -21.06
CA GLU A 310 8.29 -4.59 -19.67
C GLU A 310 7.12 -4.65 -18.70
N TYR A 311 7.42 -5.00 -17.47
CA TYR A 311 6.51 -4.88 -16.35
C TYR A 311 6.99 -3.81 -15.38
N ASN A 312 6.04 -3.07 -14.81
CA ASN A 312 6.31 -2.09 -13.76
C ASN A 312 5.73 -2.59 -12.45
N ILE A 313 6.53 -2.54 -11.39
CA ILE A 313 6.04 -2.67 -10.01
C ILE A 313 5.76 -1.27 -9.49
N HIS A 314 4.53 -1.05 -9.04
CA HIS A 314 4.08 0.19 -8.45
C HIS A 314 4.01 0.07 -6.93
N TYR A 315 4.28 1.17 -6.25
CA TYR A 315 3.91 1.42 -4.87
C TYR A 315 3.07 2.69 -4.85
N GLY A 316 1.78 2.54 -4.65
CA GLY A 316 0.81 3.59 -4.88
C GLY A 316 0.93 4.14 -6.31
N ASN A 317 1.07 5.44 -6.43
CA ASN A 317 1.20 6.12 -7.72
C ASN A 317 2.66 6.25 -8.23
N THR A 318 3.62 5.54 -7.62
CA THR A 318 5.03 5.59 -7.99
C THR A 318 5.49 4.26 -8.57
N ILE A 319 6.16 4.27 -9.73
CA ILE A 319 6.88 3.12 -10.24
C ILE A 319 8.17 2.96 -9.43
N VAL A 320 8.26 1.88 -8.65
CA VAL A 320 9.42 1.60 -7.81
C VAL A 320 10.48 0.80 -8.55
N THR A 321 10.07 -0.05 -9.48
CA THR A 321 10.99 -0.79 -10.36
C THR A 321 10.30 -1.23 -11.63
N ARG A 322 11.11 -1.61 -12.63
CA ARG A 322 10.68 -2.21 -13.90
C ARG A 322 11.46 -3.48 -14.12
N PHE A 323 10.98 -4.38 -14.97
CA PHE A 323 11.72 -5.55 -15.36
C PHE A 323 11.32 -6.07 -16.74
N THR A 324 12.27 -6.72 -17.40
CA THR A 324 12.05 -7.43 -18.67
C THR A 324 11.89 -8.92 -18.38
N PRO A 325 10.84 -9.58 -18.87
CA PRO A 325 10.64 -10.99 -18.65
C PRO A 325 11.62 -11.84 -19.50
N GLU A 326 12.16 -12.89 -18.90
CA GLU A 326 12.71 -14.06 -19.56
C GLU A 326 11.82 -15.24 -19.24
N TYR A 327 11.27 -15.92 -20.26
CA TYR A 327 10.27 -16.95 -20.05
C TYR A 327 10.93 -18.33 -19.90
N PHE A 328 10.62 -19.01 -18.80
CA PHE A 328 11.10 -20.36 -18.47
C PHE A 328 9.93 -21.31 -18.19
N GLU A 329 10.16 -22.60 -18.41
CA GLU A 329 9.38 -23.60 -17.69
C GLU A 329 9.75 -23.53 -16.21
N TYR A 330 8.73 -23.61 -15.35
CA TYR A 330 8.94 -23.65 -13.89
C TYR A 330 8.98 -25.10 -13.40
N SER A 331 9.88 -25.35 -12.44
CA SER A 331 9.97 -26.60 -11.71
C SER A 331 9.60 -26.39 -10.23
N ASN A 332 9.02 -27.42 -9.63
CA ASN A 332 8.76 -27.50 -8.19
C ASN A 332 9.56 -28.64 -7.56
N LEU A 333 10.73 -28.97 -8.10
CA LEU A 333 11.60 -30.04 -7.62
C LEU A 333 11.98 -29.87 -6.15
N VAL A 334 12.23 -28.62 -5.74
CA VAL A 334 12.49 -28.25 -4.33
C VAL A 334 11.85 -26.90 -4.01
N ASP A 335 11.57 -26.66 -2.74
CA ASP A 335 11.06 -25.40 -2.19
C ASP A 335 12.04 -24.70 -1.24
N GLU A 336 13.20 -25.38 -0.97
CA GLU A 336 14.26 -24.86 -0.11
C GLU A 336 15.64 -25.29 -0.58
N THR A 337 16.66 -24.56 -0.16
CA THR A 337 18.06 -24.84 -0.38
C THR A 337 18.84 -24.83 0.93
N SER A 338 19.95 -25.59 0.98
CA SER A 338 20.89 -25.54 2.10
C SER A 338 22.05 -24.61 1.78
N ILE A 339 22.38 -23.73 2.71
CA ILE A 339 23.43 -22.73 2.59
C ILE A 339 24.34 -22.76 3.82
N LYS A 340 25.67 -22.74 3.60
CA LYS A 340 26.65 -22.44 4.65
C LYS A 340 26.87 -20.93 4.72
N ILE A 341 26.90 -20.38 5.91
CA ILE A 341 27.04 -18.95 6.18
C ILE A 341 28.27 -18.73 7.05
N ASP A 342 29.10 -17.78 6.70
CA ASP A 342 30.24 -17.26 7.49
C ASP A 342 31.14 -18.37 8.09
N ASN A 343 30.94 -18.74 9.35
CA ASN A 343 31.73 -19.73 10.10
C ASN A 343 31.21 -21.18 9.92
N ASP A 344 30.72 -21.50 8.74
CA ASP A 344 30.20 -22.82 8.37
C ASP A 344 28.89 -23.26 9.02
N GLU A 345 28.12 -22.30 9.57
CA GLU A 345 26.75 -22.55 10.01
C GLU A 345 25.87 -22.96 8.80
N VAL A 346 25.25 -24.13 8.86
CA VAL A 346 24.37 -24.62 7.80
C VAL A 346 22.92 -24.24 8.14
N LYS A 347 22.25 -23.56 7.21
CA LYS A 347 20.84 -23.20 7.31
C LYS A 347 20.06 -23.74 6.12
N SER A 348 18.81 -24.18 6.36
CA SER A 348 17.82 -24.34 5.29
C SER A 348 17.12 -23.02 5.05
N VAL A 349 17.00 -22.61 3.79
CA VAL A 349 16.39 -21.37 3.35
C VAL A 349 15.32 -21.67 2.30
N LYS A 350 14.08 -21.25 2.56
CA LYS A 350 13.01 -21.35 1.56
C LYS A 350 13.30 -20.45 0.36
N LEU A 351 12.99 -20.94 -0.82
CA LEU A 351 13.07 -20.13 -2.03
C LEU A 351 12.11 -18.94 -1.94
N GLY A 352 12.50 -17.81 -2.52
CA GLY A 352 11.78 -16.54 -2.37
C GLY A 352 12.06 -15.78 -1.07
N GLN A 353 13.09 -16.18 -0.30
CA GLN A 353 13.49 -15.48 0.92
C GLN A 353 14.81 -14.70 0.75
N LYS A 354 15.02 -13.74 1.65
CA LYS A 354 16.29 -13.02 1.81
C LYS A 354 17.00 -13.49 3.08
N ILE A 355 18.31 -13.72 2.97
CA ILE A 355 19.19 -14.00 4.11
C ILE A 355 20.26 -12.94 4.23
N VAL A 356 20.80 -12.77 5.45
CA VAL A 356 21.92 -11.87 5.74
C VAL A 356 23.14 -12.70 6.07
N VAL A 357 24.29 -12.36 5.48
CA VAL A 357 25.60 -12.95 5.73
C VAL A 357 26.60 -11.83 6.10
N ASN A 358 27.57 -12.12 6.95
CA ASN A 358 28.56 -11.11 7.30
C ASN A 358 29.74 -11.09 6.29
N ASN A 359 30.31 -12.25 5.98
CA ASN A 359 31.53 -12.34 5.17
C ASN A 359 31.36 -13.19 3.91
N SER A 360 30.71 -14.34 4.02
CA SER A 360 30.66 -15.33 2.92
C SER A 360 29.47 -16.26 3.01
N PHE A 361 29.15 -16.88 1.88
CA PHE A 361 28.19 -17.97 1.81
C PHE A 361 28.66 -19.04 0.80
N MET A 362 28.07 -20.21 0.91
CA MET A 362 28.24 -21.32 -0.06
C MET A 362 26.93 -22.09 -0.17
N ILE A 363 26.42 -22.26 -1.36
CA ILE A 363 25.27 -23.13 -1.61
C ILE A 363 25.74 -24.59 -1.56
N ILE A 364 25.06 -25.42 -0.77
CA ILE A 364 25.41 -26.86 -0.72
C ILE A 364 24.88 -27.51 -1.98
N PRO A 365 25.75 -28.24 -2.73
CA PRO A 365 25.37 -28.94 -3.96
C PRO A 365 24.21 -29.92 -3.73
N LYS A 366 23.29 -29.97 -4.70
CA LYS A 366 22.16 -30.91 -4.68
C LYS A 366 21.98 -31.52 -6.06
N ASP A 367 21.75 -32.83 -6.11
CA ASP A 367 21.60 -33.57 -7.37
C ASP A 367 20.50 -32.95 -8.26
N LYS A 368 20.79 -32.92 -9.58
CA LYS A 368 19.90 -32.31 -10.60
C LYS A 368 19.62 -30.85 -10.48
N ILE A 369 20.25 -30.13 -9.57
CA ILE A 369 20.05 -28.69 -9.39
C ILE A 369 21.33 -27.94 -9.71
N ARG A 370 21.23 -26.98 -10.62
CA ARG A 370 22.26 -26.02 -10.94
C ARG A 370 22.00 -24.69 -10.22
N THR A 371 23.04 -24.19 -9.58
CA THR A 371 23.04 -22.87 -8.94
C THR A 371 23.71 -21.84 -9.84
N ASN A 372 23.12 -20.67 -9.96
CA ASN A 372 23.66 -19.53 -10.69
C ASN A 372 23.69 -18.30 -9.78
N ILE A 373 24.89 -17.82 -9.46
CA ILE A 373 25.09 -16.62 -8.59
C ILE A 373 25.28 -15.41 -9.50
N ILE A 374 24.23 -14.61 -9.61
CA ILE A 374 24.19 -13.52 -10.59
C ILE A 374 25.27 -12.47 -10.31
N GLY A 375 26.23 -12.40 -11.22
CA GLY A 375 27.37 -11.48 -11.13
C GLY A 375 28.70 -12.13 -10.70
N TYR A 376 28.67 -13.41 -10.35
CA TYR A 376 29.88 -14.21 -10.12
C TYR A 376 30.41 -14.74 -11.47
N GLY A 377 31.15 -14.09 -12.20
CA GLY A 377 31.56 -14.49 -13.57
C GLY A 377 32.54 -15.66 -13.55
N THR A 378 32.06 -16.87 -13.76
CA THR A 378 32.84 -18.10 -13.92
C THR A 378 32.47 -18.81 -15.22
N THR A 379 33.30 -19.78 -15.65
CA THR A 379 33.00 -20.68 -16.75
C THR A 379 32.31 -21.98 -16.29
N ILE A 380 32.13 -22.14 -14.99
CA ILE A 380 31.52 -23.34 -14.38
C ILE A 380 30.00 -23.18 -14.49
N ALA A 381 29.33 -24.22 -14.99
CA ALA A 381 27.87 -24.18 -15.20
C ALA A 381 27.08 -24.21 -13.88
N ASP A 382 27.55 -24.94 -12.87
CA ASP A 382 26.97 -25.01 -11.53
C ASP A 382 27.94 -24.38 -10.52
N GLU A 383 27.49 -23.31 -9.87
CA GLU A 383 28.26 -22.52 -8.92
C GLU A 383 28.02 -22.95 -7.45
N SER A 384 27.36 -24.08 -7.23
CA SER A 384 27.23 -24.66 -5.90
C SER A 384 28.59 -25.21 -5.40
N GLY A 385 28.76 -25.32 -4.07
CA GLY A 385 30.01 -25.80 -3.45
C GLY A 385 31.15 -24.77 -3.43
N ILE A 386 30.96 -23.59 -4.01
CA ILE A 386 31.98 -22.53 -4.03
C ILE A 386 31.69 -21.54 -2.88
N LYS A 387 32.75 -21.26 -2.08
CA LYS A 387 32.66 -20.20 -1.05
C LYS A 387 32.75 -18.85 -1.71
N ILE A 388 31.68 -18.08 -1.59
CA ILE A 388 31.50 -16.77 -2.22
C ILE A 388 31.64 -15.66 -1.19
N THR A 389 32.50 -14.69 -1.48
CA THR A 389 32.62 -13.42 -0.75
C THR A 389 32.10 -12.26 -1.60
N LYS A 390 31.81 -11.13 -0.99
CA LYS A 390 31.22 -9.98 -1.65
C LYS A 390 32.03 -9.44 -2.83
N ASP A 391 33.36 -9.43 -2.71
CA ASP A 391 34.34 -8.97 -3.71
C ASP A 391 34.40 -9.87 -4.95
N MET A 392 33.99 -11.14 -4.86
CA MET A 392 33.90 -12.06 -5.99
C MET A 392 32.70 -11.73 -6.91
N ILE A 393 31.70 -10.99 -6.44
CA ILE A 393 30.50 -10.67 -7.21
C ILE A 393 30.58 -9.23 -7.73
N LYS A 394 30.41 -9.05 -9.04
CA LYS A 394 30.43 -7.73 -9.66
C LYS A 394 29.28 -6.87 -9.16
N SER A 395 29.56 -5.75 -8.50
CA SER A 395 28.58 -4.85 -7.84
C SER A 395 27.48 -4.32 -8.77
N ARG A 396 27.74 -4.25 -10.08
CA ARG A 396 26.73 -3.84 -11.08
C ARG A 396 25.53 -4.80 -11.16
N PHE A 397 25.67 -6.03 -10.69
CA PHE A 397 24.59 -7.05 -10.67
C PHE A 397 23.85 -7.11 -9.34
N SER A 398 24.20 -6.27 -8.35
CA SER A 398 23.44 -6.19 -7.12
C SER A 398 22.00 -5.76 -7.39
N MET A 399 21.07 -6.32 -6.64
CA MET A 399 19.65 -5.96 -6.71
C MET A 399 19.38 -4.58 -6.12
N ASP A 400 20.16 -4.17 -5.13
CA ASP A 400 20.16 -2.83 -4.55
C ASP A 400 21.21 -1.93 -5.25
N LYS A 401 21.07 -0.60 -5.06
CA LYS A 401 22.04 0.35 -5.63
C LYS A 401 23.33 0.49 -4.78
N LYS A 402 23.38 -0.19 -3.63
CA LYS A 402 24.50 -0.12 -2.68
C LYS A 402 25.52 -1.25 -2.86
N GLY A 403 25.22 -2.22 -3.72
CA GLY A 403 26.09 -3.36 -3.97
C GLY A 403 26.14 -4.33 -2.79
N GLN A 404 25.02 -4.54 -2.10
CA GLN A 404 24.95 -5.42 -0.93
C GLN A 404 24.06 -6.63 -1.13
N ILE A 405 23.01 -6.54 -1.97
CA ILE A 405 22.00 -7.59 -2.15
C ILE A 405 22.21 -8.24 -3.51
N TYR A 406 22.45 -9.53 -3.51
CA TYR A 406 22.67 -10.32 -4.72
C TYR A 406 21.67 -11.47 -4.80
N ARG A 407 21.32 -11.88 -6.02
CA ARG A 407 20.42 -13.00 -6.24
C ARG A 407 21.18 -14.26 -6.59
N VAL A 408 20.71 -15.37 -6.03
CA VAL A 408 21.17 -16.72 -6.32
C VAL A 408 19.99 -17.49 -6.89
N GLU A 409 20.10 -17.96 -8.11
CA GLU A 409 19.05 -18.63 -8.86
C GLU A 409 19.30 -20.14 -8.91
N PHE A 410 18.21 -20.91 -8.92
CA PHE A 410 18.24 -22.37 -8.94
C PHE A 410 17.47 -22.88 -10.14
N TYR A 411 18.07 -23.86 -10.83
CA TYR A 411 17.52 -24.48 -12.03
C TYR A 411 17.56 -25.99 -11.94
N GLU A 412 16.50 -26.68 -12.35
CA GLU A 412 16.49 -28.11 -12.58
C GLU A 412 17.16 -28.36 -13.92
N ILE A 413 18.24 -29.19 -13.89
CA ILE A 413 18.98 -29.59 -15.09
C ILE A 413 18.09 -30.51 -15.93
N SER A 414 17.95 -30.20 -17.21
CA SER A 414 17.20 -31.02 -18.15
C SER A 414 17.89 -31.11 -19.52
N ASP A 415 17.59 -32.16 -20.30
CA ASP A 415 18.25 -32.45 -21.58
C ASP A 415 18.03 -31.36 -22.65
N LYS A 416 16.97 -30.56 -22.55
CA LYS A 416 16.67 -29.54 -23.55
C LYS A 416 16.97 -28.13 -23.03
N ASN A 417 16.28 -27.72 -21.99
CA ASN A 417 16.44 -26.41 -21.37
C ASN A 417 16.22 -26.56 -19.87
N ASP A 418 17.10 -25.97 -19.07
CA ASP A 418 16.94 -25.94 -17.62
C ASP A 418 15.64 -25.24 -17.22
N LYS A 419 14.99 -25.79 -16.19
CA LYS A 419 13.71 -25.24 -15.66
C LYS A 419 13.98 -24.39 -14.43
N PHE A 420 13.38 -23.21 -14.36
CA PHE A 420 13.57 -22.33 -13.22
C PHE A 420 12.84 -22.87 -11.98
N ILE A 421 13.59 -23.13 -10.90
CA ILE A 421 13.04 -23.58 -9.62
C ILE A 421 12.64 -22.39 -8.76
N GLY A 422 13.52 -21.38 -8.64
CA GLY A 422 13.34 -20.21 -7.80
C GLY A 422 14.65 -19.52 -7.47
N MET A 423 14.62 -18.62 -6.51
CA MET A 423 15.82 -17.89 -6.08
C MET A 423 15.79 -17.55 -4.59
N ILE A 424 16.94 -17.16 -4.07
CA ILE A 424 17.08 -16.45 -2.80
C ILE A 424 17.81 -15.13 -3.02
N LEU A 425 17.65 -14.19 -2.09
CA LEU A 425 18.50 -13.01 -1.98
C LEU A 425 19.51 -13.20 -0.86
N VAL A 426 20.76 -12.86 -1.14
CA VAL A 426 21.84 -12.82 -0.15
C VAL A 426 22.26 -11.38 0.05
N GLU A 427 22.10 -10.87 1.28
CA GLU A 427 22.52 -9.54 1.69
C GLU A 427 23.80 -9.63 2.52
N PHE A 428 24.87 -9.01 2.06
CA PHE A 428 26.07 -8.83 2.87
C PHE A 428 25.86 -7.71 3.88
N ALA A 429 26.02 -8.01 5.17
CA ALA A 429 25.97 -7.02 6.23
C ALA A 429 26.98 -5.88 5.99
N LYS A 430 26.72 -4.71 6.62
CA LYS A 430 27.58 -3.53 6.48
C LYS A 430 28.84 -3.66 7.32
#